data_38bcac49d156aecd96b540a267434d7e
#
_entry.id   38bcac49d156aecd96b540a267434d7e
#
_cell.length_a   1.000
_cell.length_b   1.000
_cell.length_c   1.000
_cell.angle_alpha   90.00
_cell.angle_beta   90.00
_cell.angle_gamma   90.00
#
_symmetry.space_group_name_H-M   'P 1'
#
loop_
_entity.id
_entity.type
_entity.pdbx_description
1 polymer ?
#
loop_
_entity_poly.entity_id
_entity_poly.type
_entity_poly.pdbx_seq_one_letter_code
_entity_poly.pdbx_strand_id
1 'polypeptide(L)'
;MRRPRVAGVPAWFALASILALSGCVSGTGTVDTGYVSGDGTVTTWNPDERGEPVEVSGSAYDGSAVNLADFRGQVVIVNTWYAACPPCRAEAPDLVAIGARSDVQVIGVNGRDDAGTGLAFERTFAVSYPTIDDQDGHAIAALQGLVALNAVPTTLVLDPEGRVAARIIGRADPSTLAALVDEAAGTA
;
A
#
# COMPACT_ATOMS: atom_id res chain seq x y z
N MET A 1 14.18 -21.22 84.18
CA MET A 1 13.89 -21.25 82.75
C MET A 1 12.91 -20.09 82.42
N ARG A 2 13.47 -18.98 81.87
CA ARG A 2 12.70 -17.75 81.56
C ARG A 2 12.45 -17.69 80.07
N ARG A 3 11.18 -17.58 79.66
CA ARG A 3 10.79 -17.35 78.26
C ARG A 3 10.89 -15.84 77.93
N PRO A 4 11.44 -15.46 76.79
CA PRO A 4 11.40 -14.07 76.39
C PRO A 4 10.04 -13.71 75.75
N ARG A 5 9.56 -12.50 76.12
CA ARG A 5 8.34 -11.88 75.56
C ARG A 5 8.71 -11.31 74.21
N VAL A 6 7.99 -11.66 73.16
CA VAL A 6 8.03 -11.04 71.84
C VAL A 6 7.13 -9.82 71.86
N ALA A 7 7.71 -8.65 71.69
CA ALA A 7 7.01 -7.38 71.55
C ALA A 7 6.31 -7.29 70.20
N GLY A 8 5.00 -6.99 70.22
CA GLY A 8 4.21 -6.80 69.02
C GLY A 8 4.56 -5.48 68.31
N VAL A 9 4.79 -5.52 67.02
CA VAL A 9 4.94 -4.36 66.11
C VAL A 9 3.52 -3.95 65.67
N PRO A 10 3.13 -2.64 65.73
CA PRO A 10 1.80 -2.21 65.34
C PRO A 10 1.63 -2.22 63.80
N ALA A 11 0.57 -2.86 63.36
CA ALA A 11 0.17 -3.06 61.95
C ALA A 11 -0.49 -1.81 61.34
N TRP A 12 0.20 -0.66 61.30
CA TRP A 12 -0.39 0.57 60.75
C TRP A 12 0.46 1.27 59.64
N PHE A 13 1.44 0.60 59.06
CA PHE A 13 2.25 1.15 57.99
C PHE A 13 2.15 0.44 56.63
N ALA A 14 1.11 -0.32 56.38
CA ALA A 14 0.97 -1.12 55.16
C ALA A 14 -0.17 -0.65 54.22
N LEU A 15 -0.57 0.64 54.27
CA LEU A 15 -1.71 1.09 53.41
C LEU A 15 -1.41 2.39 52.64
N ALA A 16 -0.16 2.72 52.33
CA ALA A 16 0.18 3.98 51.67
C ALA A 16 1.11 3.82 50.42
N SER A 17 1.11 2.67 49.73
CA SER A 17 2.02 2.47 48.58
C SER A 17 1.38 1.84 47.33
N ILE A 18 0.06 1.99 47.12
CA ILE A 18 -0.64 1.44 45.93
C ILE A 18 -1.34 2.54 45.14
N LEU A 19 -0.78 3.74 45.03
CA LEU A 19 -1.43 4.82 44.24
C LEU A 19 -0.43 5.62 43.39
N ALA A 20 0.56 4.99 42.76
CA ALA A 20 1.51 5.70 41.89
C ALA A 20 1.94 4.87 40.69
N LEU A 21 1.03 4.10 40.01
CA LEU A 21 1.29 3.50 38.70
C LEU A 21 0.11 3.75 37.75
N SER A 22 -0.42 4.97 37.75
CA SER A 22 -1.26 5.48 36.66
C SER A 22 -0.39 6.37 35.79
N GLY A 23 0.70 5.81 35.25
CA GLY A 23 1.55 6.43 34.25
C GLY A 23 0.93 6.22 32.87
N CYS A 24 0.50 7.30 32.28
CA CYS A 24 -0.05 7.47 30.94
C CYS A 24 0.77 6.74 29.89
N VAL A 25 0.19 5.70 29.31
CA VAL A 25 0.52 5.29 27.95
C VAL A 25 -0.29 6.20 27.01
N SER A 26 0.24 7.38 26.75
CA SER A 26 -0.19 8.23 25.63
C SER A 26 0.86 8.09 24.54
N GLY A 27 0.61 7.21 23.60
CA GLY A 27 1.50 6.95 22.48
C GLY A 27 0.87 5.90 21.57
N THR A 28 -0.43 5.99 21.33
CA THR A 28 -1.06 5.28 20.23
C THR A 28 -0.84 6.08 18.97
N GLY A 29 0.33 5.92 18.34
CA GLY A 29 0.39 6.00 16.91
C GLY A 29 -0.52 4.87 16.42
N THR A 30 -1.78 5.17 16.16
CA THR A 30 -2.68 4.30 15.41
C THR A 30 -2.13 4.29 13.99
N VAL A 31 -1.31 3.28 13.68
CA VAL A 31 -1.26 2.78 12.30
C VAL A 31 -2.67 2.25 12.09
N ASP A 32 -3.51 3.06 11.49
CA ASP A 32 -4.84 2.65 11.08
C ASP A 32 -4.64 1.64 9.93
N THR A 33 -4.36 0.40 10.30
CA THR A 33 -4.41 -0.72 9.38
C THR A 33 -5.88 -1.01 9.16
N GLY A 34 -6.54 -0.16 8.37
CA GLY A 34 -7.91 -0.34 7.98
C GLY A 34 -8.06 -1.67 7.27
N TYR A 35 -8.53 -2.67 8.00
CA TYR A 35 -9.00 -3.92 7.39
C TYR A 35 -10.32 -3.62 6.69
N VAL A 36 -10.25 -3.36 5.39
CA VAL A 36 -11.44 -3.32 4.54
C VAL A 36 -11.81 -4.76 4.23
N SER A 37 -13.00 -5.18 4.63
CA SER A 37 -13.57 -6.49 4.32
C SER A 37 -13.91 -6.59 2.84
N GLY A 38 -12.96 -6.98 2.07
CA GLY A 38 -12.89 -7.22 0.64
C GLY A 38 -11.47 -7.66 0.38
N ASP A 39 -11.20 -8.42 -0.56
CA ASP A 39 -10.03 -9.22 -0.84
C ASP A 39 -8.62 -8.60 -0.69
N GLY A 40 -8.46 -7.35 -0.18
CA GLY A 40 -7.16 -6.67 -0.09
C GLY A 40 -6.83 -6.05 1.27
N THR A 41 -5.54 -6.03 1.64
CA THR A 41 -5.01 -5.30 2.79
C THR A 41 -4.57 -3.90 2.37
N VAL A 42 -5.15 -2.86 2.97
CA VAL A 42 -4.83 -1.45 2.70
C VAL A 42 -3.86 -0.92 3.75
N THR A 43 -2.85 -0.18 3.31
CA THR A 43 -1.96 0.62 4.14
C THR A 43 -1.91 2.02 3.57
N THR A 44 -2.05 3.05 4.40
CA THR A 44 -1.96 4.46 4.00
C THR A 44 -0.85 5.18 4.74
N TRP A 45 -0.34 6.27 4.18
CA TRP A 45 0.67 7.14 4.77
C TRP A 45 0.18 8.59 4.74
N ASN A 46 0.19 9.25 5.90
CA ASN A 46 -0.07 10.68 5.96
C ASN A 46 0.95 11.46 5.13
N PRO A 47 0.64 12.66 4.60
CA PRO A 47 1.54 13.40 3.71
C PRO A 47 2.94 13.65 4.27
N ASP A 48 3.08 13.82 5.59
CA ASP A 48 4.35 14.02 6.31
C ASP A 48 5.11 12.71 6.61
N GLU A 49 4.46 11.55 6.43
CA GLU A 49 5.05 10.21 6.62
C GLU A 49 5.45 9.55 5.31
N ARG A 50 5.08 10.14 4.15
CA ARG A 50 5.41 9.60 2.83
C ARG A 50 6.90 9.71 2.59
N GLY A 51 7.48 8.62 2.04
CA GLY A 51 8.91 8.56 1.70
C GLY A 51 9.28 9.42 0.49
N GLU A 52 10.44 9.14 -0.08
CA GLU A 52 10.90 9.76 -1.33
C GLU A 52 10.01 9.35 -2.51
N PRO A 53 9.99 10.15 -3.59
CA PRO A 53 9.31 9.80 -4.83
C PRO A 53 9.77 8.45 -5.37
N VAL A 54 8.83 7.66 -5.85
CA VAL A 54 9.11 6.34 -6.46
C VAL A 54 9.68 6.56 -7.87
N GLU A 55 10.84 5.98 -8.11
CA GLU A 55 11.53 6.02 -9.41
C GLU A 55 11.44 4.64 -10.06
N VAL A 56 10.62 4.53 -11.10
CA VAL A 56 10.47 3.32 -11.92
C VAL A 56 10.43 3.73 -13.37
N SER A 57 11.16 3.01 -14.21
CA SER A 57 11.14 3.16 -15.67
C SER A 57 11.25 1.80 -16.33
N GLY A 58 10.78 1.72 -17.57
CA GLY A 58 10.84 0.51 -18.39
C GLY A 58 10.27 0.75 -19.78
N SER A 59 10.05 -0.33 -20.53
CA SER A 59 9.41 -0.28 -21.84
C SER A 59 8.04 -0.94 -21.76
N ALA A 60 7.05 -0.33 -22.38
CA ALA A 60 5.76 -0.97 -22.57
C ALA A 60 5.85 -2.05 -23.68
N TYR A 61 4.80 -2.89 -23.81
CA TYR A 61 4.75 -3.95 -24.82
C TYR A 61 4.84 -3.44 -26.27
N ASP A 62 4.49 -2.18 -26.55
CA ASP A 62 4.65 -1.54 -27.85
C ASP A 62 6.03 -0.93 -28.08
N GLY A 63 6.94 -1.05 -27.10
CA GLY A 63 8.29 -0.50 -27.11
C GLY A 63 8.38 0.97 -26.69
N SER A 64 7.28 1.63 -26.33
CA SER A 64 7.31 2.98 -25.82
C SER A 64 7.98 3.02 -24.42
N ALA A 65 8.75 4.08 -24.15
CA ALA A 65 9.34 4.29 -22.83
C ALA A 65 8.25 4.72 -21.83
N VAL A 66 8.31 4.18 -20.62
CA VAL A 66 7.47 4.54 -19.48
C VAL A 66 8.39 4.95 -18.34
N ASN A 67 8.17 6.15 -17.79
CA ASN A 67 8.91 6.63 -16.62
C ASN A 67 7.92 7.31 -15.66
N LEU A 68 7.86 6.86 -14.41
CA LEU A 68 6.93 7.45 -13.42
C LEU A 68 7.20 8.95 -13.17
N ALA A 69 8.44 9.41 -13.37
CA ALA A 69 8.77 10.82 -13.23
C ALA A 69 8.04 11.73 -14.23
N ASP A 70 7.64 11.19 -15.41
CA ASP A 70 6.95 11.96 -16.45
C ASP A 70 5.49 12.32 -16.07
N PHE A 71 4.96 11.67 -15.03
CA PHE A 71 3.58 11.85 -14.55
C PHE A 71 3.48 12.68 -13.26
N ARG A 72 4.55 13.37 -12.87
CA ARG A 72 4.48 14.29 -11.73
C ARG A 72 3.41 15.36 -11.94
N GLY A 73 2.68 15.69 -10.88
CA GLY A 73 1.51 16.57 -10.93
C GLY A 73 0.17 15.83 -11.09
N GLN A 74 0.19 14.51 -11.31
CA GLN A 74 -0.98 13.65 -11.33
C GLN A 74 -0.86 12.58 -10.25
N VAL A 75 -2.00 12.03 -9.82
CA VAL A 75 -2.00 10.79 -9.04
C VAL A 75 -1.63 9.64 -9.95
N VAL A 76 -0.64 8.83 -9.54
CA VAL A 76 -0.23 7.65 -10.30
C VAL A 76 -0.62 6.37 -9.57
N ILE A 77 -1.30 5.47 -10.26
CA ILE A 77 -1.59 4.11 -9.79
C ILE A 77 -0.58 3.17 -10.45
N VAL A 78 0.24 2.49 -9.64
CA VAL A 78 1.11 1.40 -10.11
C VAL A 78 0.51 0.08 -9.70
N ASN A 79 0.16 -0.78 -10.67
CA ASN A 79 -0.47 -2.07 -10.41
C ASN A 79 0.40 -3.21 -10.94
N THR A 80 0.77 -4.15 -10.06
CA THR A 80 1.48 -5.37 -10.46
C THR A 80 0.49 -6.47 -10.80
N TRP A 81 0.66 -7.13 -11.96
CA TRP A 81 -0.28 -8.12 -12.43
C TRP A 81 0.37 -9.20 -13.30
N TYR A 82 -0.37 -10.29 -13.59
CA TYR A 82 -0.09 -11.24 -14.65
C TYR A 82 -1.38 -11.86 -15.20
N ALA A 83 -1.36 -12.38 -16.44
CA ALA A 83 -2.56 -12.74 -17.19
C ALA A 83 -3.38 -13.89 -16.57
N ALA A 84 -2.72 -14.86 -15.94
CA ALA A 84 -3.39 -16.01 -15.30
C ALA A 84 -3.87 -15.73 -13.86
N CYS A 85 -3.62 -14.52 -13.31
CA CYS A 85 -4.00 -14.12 -11.95
C CYS A 85 -5.52 -13.85 -11.85
N PRO A 86 -6.31 -14.63 -11.10
CA PRO A 86 -7.75 -14.42 -11.05
C PRO A 86 -8.16 -13.07 -10.45
N PRO A 87 -7.59 -12.59 -9.32
CA PRO A 87 -7.92 -11.27 -8.79
C PRO A 87 -7.50 -10.12 -9.72
N CYS A 88 -6.37 -10.23 -10.44
CA CYS A 88 -5.95 -9.23 -11.43
C CYS A 88 -6.97 -9.10 -12.58
N ARG A 89 -7.51 -10.22 -13.03
CA ARG A 89 -8.57 -10.27 -14.07
C ARG A 89 -9.86 -9.61 -13.57
N ALA A 90 -10.16 -9.78 -12.28
CA ALA A 90 -11.36 -9.23 -11.68
C ALA A 90 -11.28 -7.71 -11.47
N GLU A 91 -10.08 -7.15 -11.23
CA GLU A 91 -9.89 -5.69 -11.01
C GLU A 91 -9.58 -4.92 -12.30
N ALA A 92 -9.16 -5.58 -13.39
CA ALA A 92 -8.75 -4.91 -14.62
C ALA A 92 -9.79 -3.92 -15.17
N PRO A 93 -11.11 -4.22 -15.22
CA PRO A 93 -12.13 -3.25 -15.64
C PRO A 93 -12.20 -2.01 -14.74
N ASP A 94 -11.99 -2.19 -13.43
CA ASP A 94 -12.02 -1.10 -12.45
C ASP A 94 -10.81 -0.17 -12.61
N LEU A 95 -9.63 -0.75 -12.91
CA LEU A 95 -8.41 0.02 -13.24
C LEU A 95 -8.55 0.79 -14.56
N VAL A 96 -9.19 0.22 -15.57
CA VAL A 96 -9.52 0.93 -16.81
C VAL A 96 -10.46 2.10 -16.54
N ALA A 97 -11.50 1.88 -15.73
CA ALA A 97 -12.47 2.92 -15.39
C ALA A 97 -11.84 4.10 -14.64
N ILE A 98 -11.01 3.83 -13.64
CA ILE A 98 -10.34 4.90 -12.87
C ILE A 98 -9.27 5.60 -13.71
N GLY A 99 -8.56 4.89 -14.59
CA GLY A 99 -7.58 5.45 -15.52
C GLY A 99 -8.18 6.34 -16.61
N ALA A 100 -9.51 6.37 -16.75
CA ALA A 100 -10.21 7.32 -17.64
C ALA A 100 -10.32 8.74 -17.02
N ARG A 101 -9.98 8.92 -15.75
CA ARG A 101 -9.93 10.25 -15.10
C ARG A 101 -8.73 11.04 -15.64
N SER A 102 -8.91 12.33 -15.87
CA SER A 102 -7.86 13.20 -16.42
C SER A 102 -6.74 13.55 -15.43
N ASP A 103 -6.99 13.34 -14.13
CA ASP A 103 -6.07 13.61 -13.02
C ASP A 103 -5.35 12.33 -12.52
N VAL A 104 -5.58 11.18 -13.17
CA VAL A 104 -5.03 9.88 -12.79
C VAL A 104 -4.30 9.25 -13.95
N GLN A 105 -3.09 8.74 -13.68
CA GLN A 105 -2.36 7.86 -14.60
C GLN A 105 -2.27 6.45 -13.98
N VAL A 106 -2.67 5.44 -14.72
CA VAL A 106 -2.44 4.03 -14.34
C VAL A 106 -1.24 3.50 -15.10
N ILE A 107 -0.36 2.77 -14.41
CA ILE A 107 0.79 2.06 -14.97
C ILE A 107 0.73 0.61 -14.49
N GLY A 108 0.66 -0.33 -15.42
CA GLY A 108 0.83 -1.75 -15.15
C GLY A 108 2.31 -2.13 -15.04
N VAL A 109 2.63 -3.15 -14.26
CA VAL A 109 3.95 -3.80 -14.24
C VAL A 109 3.73 -5.31 -14.30
N ASN A 110 4.28 -5.96 -15.31
CA ASN A 110 4.16 -7.41 -15.50
C ASN A 110 5.53 -8.03 -15.80
N GLY A 111 6.05 -8.76 -14.84
CA GLY A 111 7.32 -9.49 -14.95
C GLY A 111 7.16 -11.01 -15.08
N ARG A 112 5.95 -11.51 -15.36
CA ARG A 112 5.67 -12.97 -15.38
C ARG A 112 5.29 -13.51 -16.74
N ASP A 113 4.63 -12.70 -17.55
CA ASP A 113 4.14 -13.10 -18.87
C ASP A 113 5.07 -12.62 -19.98
N ASP A 114 5.14 -13.35 -21.07
CA ASP A 114 5.71 -12.82 -22.29
C ASP A 114 4.80 -11.72 -22.91
N ALA A 115 5.37 -10.91 -23.78
CA ALA A 115 4.65 -9.80 -24.41
C ALA A 115 3.39 -10.23 -25.14
N GLY A 116 3.37 -11.41 -25.77
CA GLY A 116 2.20 -11.95 -26.46
C GLY A 116 1.03 -12.23 -25.52
N THR A 117 1.34 -12.83 -24.36
CA THR A 117 0.37 -13.13 -23.30
C THR A 117 -0.12 -11.84 -22.65
N GLY A 118 0.78 -10.90 -22.33
CA GLY A 118 0.43 -9.59 -21.78
C GLY A 118 -0.51 -8.81 -22.71
N LEU A 119 -0.16 -8.66 -23.99
CA LEU A 119 -1.00 -8.01 -24.99
C LEU A 119 -2.36 -8.70 -25.20
N ALA A 120 -2.44 -10.03 -25.04
CA ALA A 120 -3.73 -10.72 -25.11
C ALA A 120 -4.64 -10.38 -23.93
N PHE A 121 -4.07 -10.22 -22.73
CA PHE A 121 -4.79 -9.73 -21.57
C PHE A 121 -5.28 -8.30 -21.78
N GLU A 122 -4.40 -7.38 -22.22
CA GLU A 122 -4.77 -5.98 -22.48
C GLU A 122 -5.92 -5.86 -23.46
N ARG A 123 -5.89 -6.61 -24.56
CA ARG A 123 -7.01 -6.66 -25.52
C ARG A 123 -8.29 -7.20 -24.90
N THR A 124 -8.19 -8.24 -24.06
CA THR A 124 -9.36 -8.88 -23.43
C THR A 124 -10.10 -7.94 -22.50
N PHE A 125 -9.36 -7.11 -21.74
CA PHE A 125 -9.91 -6.20 -20.75
C PHE A 125 -9.97 -4.74 -21.22
N ALA A 126 -9.65 -4.48 -22.50
CA ALA A 126 -9.60 -3.13 -23.08
C ALA A 126 -8.69 -2.19 -22.27
N VAL A 127 -7.53 -2.69 -21.79
CA VAL A 127 -6.56 -1.91 -21.05
C VAL A 127 -6.04 -0.79 -21.95
N SER A 128 -6.18 0.45 -21.50
CA SER A 128 -5.84 1.68 -22.23
C SER A 128 -4.62 2.42 -21.65
N TYR A 129 -4.09 1.91 -20.54
CA TYR A 129 -2.90 2.45 -19.88
C TYR A 129 -1.66 1.60 -20.20
N PRO A 130 -0.45 2.18 -20.16
CA PRO A 130 0.78 1.43 -20.45
C PRO A 130 1.09 0.40 -19.37
N THR A 131 1.60 -0.75 -19.80
CA THR A 131 2.17 -1.77 -18.91
C THR A 131 3.65 -1.94 -19.21
N ILE A 132 4.50 -1.79 -18.19
CA ILE A 132 5.92 -2.12 -18.28
C ILE A 132 6.07 -3.64 -18.43
N ASP A 133 6.71 -4.07 -19.52
CA ASP A 133 7.17 -5.43 -19.73
C ASP A 133 8.45 -5.64 -18.90
N ASP A 134 8.30 -6.17 -17.69
CA ASP A 134 9.35 -6.27 -16.68
C ASP A 134 9.94 -7.69 -16.60
N GLN A 135 10.16 -8.33 -17.74
CA GLN A 135 10.75 -9.68 -17.77
C GLN A 135 12.19 -9.72 -17.20
N ASP A 136 12.88 -8.61 -17.23
CA ASP A 136 14.21 -8.45 -16.62
C ASP A 136 14.16 -8.16 -15.11
N GLY A 137 12.98 -7.85 -14.56
CA GLY A 137 12.73 -7.63 -13.15
C GLY A 137 13.22 -6.27 -12.61
N HIS A 138 13.58 -5.33 -13.47
CA HIS A 138 14.13 -4.04 -13.04
C HIS A 138 13.08 -3.15 -12.38
N ALA A 139 11.85 -3.09 -12.92
CA ALA A 139 10.78 -2.30 -12.36
C ALA A 139 10.33 -2.85 -10.99
N ILE A 140 10.16 -4.17 -10.87
CA ILE A 140 9.84 -4.82 -9.58
C ILE A 140 10.98 -4.64 -8.57
N ALA A 141 12.24 -4.68 -9.00
CA ALA A 141 13.39 -4.45 -8.12
C ALA A 141 13.39 -3.00 -7.58
N ALA A 142 13.06 -2.01 -8.41
CA ALA A 142 12.92 -0.61 -7.99
C ALA A 142 11.75 -0.40 -7.00
N LEU A 143 10.74 -1.26 -7.04
CA LEU A 143 9.60 -1.27 -6.10
C LEU A 143 9.87 -2.13 -4.84
N GLN A 144 11.11 -2.58 -4.62
CA GLN A 144 11.45 -3.42 -3.46
C GLN A 144 11.10 -2.71 -2.14
N GLY A 145 10.44 -3.44 -1.23
CA GLY A 145 9.94 -2.90 0.03
C GLY A 145 8.54 -2.26 -0.06
N LEU A 146 8.12 -1.83 -1.25
CA LEU A 146 6.77 -1.30 -1.53
C LEU A 146 5.83 -2.42 -2.00
N VAL A 147 6.31 -3.29 -2.88
CA VAL A 147 5.57 -4.47 -3.35
C VAL A 147 6.25 -5.75 -2.87
N ALA A 148 5.46 -6.74 -2.51
CA ALA A 148 5.98 -8.06 -2.18
C ALA A 148 6.04 -8.91 -3.45
N LEU A 149 7.17 -9.56 -3.72
CA LEU A 149 7.41 -10.39 -4.92
C LEU A 149 6.33 -11.45 -5.18
N ASN A 150 5.68 -11.93 -4.10
CA ASN A 150 4.68 -13.00 -4.16
C ASN A 150 3.23 -12.50 -3.98
N ALA A 151 3.02 -11.21 -3.73
CA ALA A 151 1.71 -10.63 -3.52
C ALA A 151 1.26 -9.88 -4.77
N VAL A 152 0.64 -10.61 -5.70
CA VAL A 152 0.07 -10.08 -6.94
C VAL A 152 -1.43 -10.38 -6.95
N PRO A 153 -2.29 -9.37 -7.17
CA PRO A 153 -1.93 -7.99 -7.47
C PRO A 153 -1.47 -7.21 -6.23
N THR A 154 -0.63 -6.21 -6.44
CA THR A 154 -0.39 -5.13 -5.49
C THR A 154 -0.57 -3.81 -6.23
N THR A 155 -1.36 -2.92 -5.63
CA THR A 155 -1.61 -1.59 -6.17
C THR A 155 -0.99 -0.54 -5.25
N LEU A 156 -0.15 0.34 -5.79
CA LEU A 156 0.34 1.53 -5.13
C LEU A 156 -0.42 2.74 -5.67
N VAL A 157 -0.81 3.65 -4.78
CA VAL A 157 -1.32 4.98 -5.13
C VAL A 157 -0.25 5.99 -4.76
N LEU A 158 0.27 6.69 -5.76
CA LEU A 158 1.28 7.73 -5.60
C LEU A 158 0.63 9.11 -5.67
N ASP A 159 1.05 10.01 -4.80
CA ASP A 159 0.61 11.40 -4.82
C ASP A 159 1.22 12.17 -6.03
N PRO A 160 0.81 13.42 -6.30
CA PRO A 160 1.33 14.22 -7.41
C PRO A 160 2.85 14.43 -7.36
N GLU A 161 3.47 14.34 -6.19
CA GLU A 161 4.94 14.37 -6.03
C GLU A 161 5.59 13.02 -6.33
N GLY A 162 4.78 11.96 -6.50
CA GLY A 162 5.20 10.59 -6.80
C GLY A 162 5.58 9.77 -5.57
N ARG A 163 5.17 10.19 -4.37
CA ARG A 163 5.41 9.48 -3.12
C ARG A 163 4.26 8.53 -2.83
N VAL A 164 4.53 7.40 -2.19
CA VAL A 164 3.48 6.43 -1.86
C VAL A 164 2.52 7.01 -0.83
N ALA A 165 1.26 7.21 -1.23
CA ALA A 165 0.16 7.60 -0.36
C ALA A 165 -0.60 6.38 0.18
N ALA A 166 -0.76 5.33 -0.67
CA ALA A 166 -1.42 4.11 -0.24
C ALA A 166 -0.87 2.87 -0.96
N ARG A 167 -1.08 1.71 -0.33
CA ARG A 167 -0.79 0.38 -0.90
C ARG A 167 -1.96 -0.55 -0.62
N ILE A 168 -2.39 -1.30 -1.63
CA ILE A 168 -3.36 -2.38 -1.52
C ILE A 168 -2.66 -3.68 -1.92
N ILE A 169 -2.64 -4.68 -1.03
CA ILE A 169 -2.15 -6.03 -1.33
C ILE A 169 -3.37 -6.93 -1.56
N GLY A 170 -3.45 -7.56 -2.71
CA GLY A 170 -4.63 -8.27 -3.20
C GLY A 170 -5.51 -7.38 -4.09
N ARG A 171 -6.69 -7.86 -4.45
CA ARG A 171 -7.62 -7.12 -5.32
C ARG A 171 -8.00 -5.77 -4.72
N ALA A 172 -7.87 -4.72 -5.51
CA ALA A 172 -8.38 -3.40 -5.16
C ALA A 172 -9.90 -3.34 -5.32
N ASP A 173 -10.62 -3.01 -4.23
CA ASP A 173 -12.04 -2.67 -4.32
C ASP A 173 -12.16 -1.28 -4.99
N PRO A 174 -13.06 -1.11 -5.99
CA PRO A 174 -13.13 0.11 -6.77
C PRO A 174 -13.51 1.35 -5.95
N SER A 175 -14.36 1.23 -4.94
CA SER A 175 -14.72 2.36 -4.07
C SER A 175 -13.59 2.76 -3.14
N THR A 176 -12.88 1.79 -2.61
CA THR A 176 -11.68 2.01 -1.80
C THR A 176 -10.57 2.66 -2.62
N LEU A 177 -10.31 2.14 -3.84
CA LEU A 177 -9.30 2.72 -4.72
C LEU A 177 -9.62 4.17 -5.10
N ALA A 178 -10.90 4.47 -5.42
CA ALA A 178 -11.32 5.84 -5.72
C ALA A 178 -11.10 6.79 -4.54
N ALA A 179 -11.47 6.37 -3.32
CA ALA A 179 -11.26 7.18 -2.11
C ALA A 179 -9.77 7.47 -1.84
N LEU A 180 -8.90 6.45 -2.00
CA LEU A 180 -7.45 6.59 -1.84
C LEU A 180 -6.83 7.53 -2.89
N VAL A 181 -7.34 7.51 -4.12
CA VAL A 181 -6.94 8.44 -5.19
C VAL A 181 -7.34 9.86 -4.84
N ASP A 182 -8.58 10.08 -4.38
CA ASP A 182 -9.06 11.42 -4.00
C ASP A 182 -8.28 11.98 -2.79
N GLU A 183 -7.94 11.13 -1.81
CA GLU A 183 -7.07 11.48 -0.69
C GLU A 183 -5.65 11.84 -1.16
N ALA A 184 -5.06 11.03 -2.06
CA ALA A 184 -3.73 11.27 -2.59
C ALA A 184 -3.65 12.58 -3.41
N ALA A 185 -4.75 12.95 -4.11
CA ALA A 185 -4.88 14.21 -4.84
C ALA A 185 -5.10 15.42 -3.93
N GLY A 186 -5.37 15.23 -2.63
CA GLY A 186 -5.72 16.31 -1.70
C GLY A 186 -7.11 16.92 -1.95
N THR A 187 -8.04 16.15 -2.53
CA THR A 187 -9.41 16.57 -2.90
C THR A 187 -10.49 15.94 -2.03
N ALA A 188 -10.10 15.09 -1.05
CA ALA A 188 -10.98 14.39 -0.11
C ALA A 188 -11.40 15.27 1.07
#